data_19a5663c2fc67c89a220408a8da79671
#
_entry.id   19a5663c2fc67c89a220408a8da79671
#
_cell.length_a   1.000
_cell.length_b   1.000
_cell.length_c   1.000
_cell.angle_alpha   90.00
_cell.angle_beta   90.00
_cell.angle_gamma   90.00
#
_symmetry.space_group_name_H-M   'P 1'
#
loop_
_entity.id
_entity.type
_entity.pdbx_description
1 polymer ?
#
loop_
_entity_poly.entity_id
_entity_poly.type
_entity_poly.pdbx_seq_one_letter_code
_entity_poly.pdbx_strand_id
1 'polypeptide(L)'
;MALPPEQLSAVRQPLERELAAAREVAARAGLGQTEPKILKLAHHTTVHLSPTPIAARICGASIGSDAKLRRELQVARHLASRGAPTVRPASTISAGPYFENGCAITLWEFVSGRPPETAADTMRAAQALQRVHTALQGAPRPLPSFTVAFDSCERILSNPPQSELLDSSDRVFLQTINTELREQLSRRELDLRPLHGDAHLGNVLLTNPGAVWMDLDDVCTGPLEWDVACLPGEAWAEFPGIYRELVQLLNALRRVCVTVWCWADSDRSSETREAAIDHLQQLKTRFASQEST
;
A
#
# COMPACT_ATOMS: atom_id res chain seq x y z
N MET A 1 24.80 1.32 10.98
CA MET A 1 25.69 0.13 11.23
C MET A 1 25.51 -0.80 10.03
N ALA A 2 26.59 -1.17 9.33
CA ALA A 2 26.46 -2.02 8.14
C ALA A 2 25.98 -3.43 8.55
N LEU A 3 25.03 -3.99 7.79
CA LEU A 3 24.53 -5.36 8.01
C LEU A 3 25.63 -6.40 7.88
N PRO A 4 25.60 -7.50 8.66
CA PRO A 4 26.52 -8.62 8.50
C PRO A 4 26.45 -9.21 7.07
N PRO A 5 27.57 -9.76 6.53
CA PRO A 5 27.61 -10.27 5.14
C PRO A 5 26.54 -11.30 4.82
N GLU A 6 26.12 -12.13 5.78
CA GLU A 6 25.09 -13.16 5.62
C GLU A 6 23.67 -12.55 5.44
N GLN A 7 23.36 -11.47 6.16
CA GLN A 7 22.11 -10.75 6.01
C GLN A 7 22.07 -9.93 4.71
N LEU A 8 23.21 -9.37 4.29
CA LEU A 8 23.36 -8.74 2.97
C LEU A 8 23.14 -9.74 1.82
N SER A 9 23.55 -11.00 1.99
CA SER A 9 23.33 -12.07 1.01
C SER A 9 21.86 -12.46 0.91
N ALA A 10 21.12 -12.54 2.03
CA ALA A 10 19.71 -12.92 2.05
C ALA A 10 18.80 -11.88 1.38
N VAL A 11 19.11 -10.58 1.48
CA VAL A 11 18.36 -9.49 0.82
C VAL A 11 18.79 -9.32 -0.65
N ARG A 12 20.04 -9.59 -0.99
CA ARG A 12 20.55 -9.44 -2.37
C ARG A 12 19.95 -10.44 -3.35
N GLN A 13 19.81 -11.70 -2.99
CA GLN A 13 19.31 -12.74 -3.92
C GLN A 13 17.88 -12.50 -4.40
N PRO A 14 16.91 -12.15 -3.54
CA PRO A 14 15.57 -11.79 -4.00
C PRO A 14 15.56 -10.59 -4.95
N LEU A 15 16.30 -9.52 -4.63
CA LEU A 15 16.36 -8.31 -5.44
C LEU A 15 17.00 -8.56 -6.81
N GLU A 16 18.11 -9.29 -6.88
CA GLU A 16 18.76 -9.65 -8.15
C GLU A 16 17.81 -10.46 -9.05
N ARG A 17 17.06 -11.40 -8.47
CA ARG A 17 16.03 -12.17 -9.18
C ARG A 17 14.92 -11.28 -9.71
N GLU A 18 14.43 -10.32 -8.91
CA GLU A 18 13.40 -9.35 -9.29
C GLU A 18 13.87 -8.46 -10.44
N LEU A 19 15.10 -7.95 -10.38
CA LEU A 19 15.68 -7.13 -11.44
C LEU A 19 15.93 -7.93 -12.73
N ALA A 20 16.34 -9.20 -12.63
CA ALA A 20 16.47 -10.08 -13.77
C ALA A 20 15.10 -10.35 -14.43
N ALA A 21 14.08 -10.67 -13.62
CA ALA A 21 12.71 -10.87 -14.11
C ALA A 21 12.17 -9.61 -14.82
N ALA A 22 12.45 -8.43 -14.31
CA ALA A 22 12.05 -7.17 -14.94
C ALA A 22 12.71 -6.97 -16.32
N ARG A 23 13.99 -7.32 -16.47
CA ARG A 23 14.69 -7.26 -17.79
C ARG A 23 14.08 -8.24 -18.78
N GLU A 24 13.81 -9.47 -18.38
CA GLU A 24 13.18 -10.49 -19.23
C GLU A 24 11.79 -10.04 -19.71
N VAL A 25 10.96 -9.50 -18.79
CA VAL A 25 9.65 -8.97 -19.13
C VAL A 25 9.77 -7.77 -20.08
N ALA A 26 10.72 -6.85 -19.85
CA ALA A 26 10.96 -5.71 -20.71
C ALA A 26 11.34 -6.15 -22.14
N ALA A 27 12.23 -7.13 -22.27
CA ALA A 27 12.63 -7.68 -23.56
C ALA A 27 11.45 -8.32 -24.30
N ARG A 28 10.64 -9.14 -23.62
CA ARG A 28 9.42 -9.75 -24.19
C ARG A 28 8.36 -8.72 -24.58
N ALA A 29 8.28 -7.62 -23.84
CA ALA A 29 7.36 -6.52 -24.15
C ALA A 29 7.85 -5.62 -25.30
N GLY A 30 9.03 -5.90 -25.87
CA GLY A 30 9.57 -5.14 -27.01
C GLY A 30 10.22 -3.80 -26.60
N LEU A 31 10.60 -3.62 -25.33
CA LEU A 31 11.23 -2.37 -24.86
C LEU A 31 12.72 -2.26 -25.18
N GLY A 32 13.31 -3.29 -25.79
CA GLY A 32 14.74 -3.32 -26.10
C GLY A 32 15.62 -3.52 -24.88
N GLN A 33 16.86 -3.02 -24.93
CA GLN A 33 17.77 -3.07 -23.79
C GLN A 33 17.34 -2.01 -22.75
N THR A 34 17.05 -2.49 -21.53
CA THR A 34 16.67 -1.65 -20.40
C THR A 34 17.56 -1.92 -19.19
N GLU A 35 17.82 -0.87 -18.42
CA GLU A 35 18.49 -0.95 -17.13
C GLU A 35 17.46 -0.62 -16.03
N PRO A 36 17.02 -1.60 -15.24
CA PRO A 36 16.10 -1.34 -14.13
C PRO A 36 16.76 -0.47 -13.06
N LYS A 37 16.26 0.74 -12.86
CA LYS A 37 16.67 1.65 -11.79
C LYS A 37 15.64 1.59 -10.67
N ILE A 38 16.07 1.23 -9.47
CA ILE A 38 15.19 1.11 -8.31
C ILE A 38 14.59 2.48 -7.98
N LEU A 39 13.27 2.54 -7.88
CA LEU A 39 12.50 3.69 -7.44
C LEU A 39 12.00 3.53 -6.01
N LYS A 40 11.56 2.32 -5.64
CA LYS A 40 11.02 2.01 -4.30
C LYS A 40 11.30 0.55 -3.95
N LEU A 41 11.79 0.31 -2.75
CA LEU A 41 11.89 -1.01 -2.12
C LEU A 41 10.95 -1.00 -0.90
N ALA A 42 9.84 -1.73 -1.01
CA ALA A 42 8.86 -1.88 0.06
C ALA A 42 8.27 -3.30 -0.04
N HIS A 43 6.98 -3.48 0.28
CA HIS A 43 6.29 -4.75 0.04
C HIS A 43 6.41 -5.21 -1.43
N HIS A 44 6.47 -4.26 -2.37
CA HIS A 44 6.77 -4.47 -3.78
C HIS A 44 8.03 -3.71 -4.17
N THR A 45 8.77 -4.25 -5.13
CA THR A 45 9.88 -3.53 -5.77
C THR A 45 9.36 -2.78 -6.98
N THR A 46 9.59 -1.47 -7.04
CA THR A 46 9.26 -0.66 -8.21
C THR A 46 10.55 -0.16 -8.87
N VAL A 47 10.66 -0.36 -10.17
CA VAL A 47 11.82 0.05 -10.96
C VAL A 47 11.42 0.86 -12.17
N HIS A 48 12.25 1.82 -12.56
CA HIS A 48 12.19 2.47 -13.88
C HIS A 48 12.98 1.62 -14.88
N LEU A 49 12.36 1.18 -15.95
CA LEU A 49 13.00 0.46 -17.06
C LEU A 49 13.71 1.48 -17.99
N SER A 50 14.78 2.08 -17.48
CA SER A 50 15.52 3.14 -18.19
C SER A 50 16.15 2.61 -19.49
N PRO A 51 16.12 3.37 -20.60
CA PRO A 51 15.65 4.75 -20.76
C PRO A 51 14.18 4.90 -21.19
N THR A 52 13.40 3.84 -21.12
CA THR A 52 12.00 3.86 -21.59
C THR A 52 11.07 4.66 -20.65
N PRO A 53 9.88 5.11 -21.11
CA PRO A 53 8.90 5.77 -20.25
C PRO A 53 8.06 4.76 -19.43
N ILE A 54 8.64 3.62 -19.06
CA ILE A 54 7.93 2.54 -18.37
C ILE A 54 8.57 2.26 -17.03
N ALA A 55 7.70 2.08 -16.02
CA ALA A 55 8.05 1.53 -14.72
C ALA A 55 7.51 0.10 -14.61
N ALA A 56 8.23 -0.77 -13.90
CA ALA A 56 7.77 -2.11 -13.56
C ALA A 56 7.54 -2.19 -12.05
N ARG A 57 6.39 -2.72 -11.65
CA ARG A 57 6.10 -3.11 -10.27
C ARG A 57 6.20 -4.62 -10.17
N ILE A 58 7.00 -5.08 -9.21
CA ILE A 58 7.41 -6.47 -9.07
C ILE A 58 7.03 -6.95 -7.67
N CYS A 59 6.33 -8.07 -7.59
CA CYS A 59 6.01 -8.75 -6.34
C CYS A 59 6.31 -10.25 -6.44
N GLY A 60 6.41 -10.93 -5.32
CA GLY A 60 6.48 -12.39 -5.30
C GLY A 60 5.21 -13.00 -5.90
N ALA A 61 5.37 -13.96 -6.81
CA ALA A 61 4.22 -14.69 -7.36
C ALA A 61 3.68 -15.65 -6.28
N SER A 62 2.42 -15.49 -5.92
CA SER A 62 1.69 -16.34 -4.99
C SER A 62 0.34 -16.74 -5.56
N ILE A 63 -0.32 -17.72 -4.94
CA ILE A 63 -1.68 -18.14 -5.32
C ILE A 63 -2.62 -16.93 -5.18
N GLY A 64 -3.33 -16.59 -6.26
CA GLY A 64 -4.24 -15.45 -6.30
C GLY A 64 -3.63 -14.13 -6.77
N SER A 65 -2.30 -14.02 -6.92
CA SER A 65 -1.65 -12.81 -7.44
C SER A 65 -2.21 -12.38 -8.80
N ASP A 66 -2.49 -13.32 -9.71
CA ASP A 66 -3.03 -13.02 -11.04
C ASP A 66 -4.38 -12.28 -10.96
N ALA A 67 -5.31 -12.77 -10.16
CA ALA A 67 -6.63 -12.13 -10.00
C ALA A 67 -6.53 -10.74 -9.36
N LYS A 68 -5.68 -10.56 -8.35
CA LYS A 68 -5.44 -9.26 -7.68
C LYS A 68 -4.85 -8.27 -8.68
N LEU A 69 -3.80 -8.63 -9.41
CA LEU A 69 -3.12 -7.76 -10.37
C LEU A 69 -4.00 -7.41 -11.58
N ARG A 70 -4.80 -8.36 -12.09
CA ARG A 70 -5.77 -8.07 -13.16
C ARG A 70 -6.83 -7.08 -12.72
N ARG A 71 -7.35 -7.23 -11.50
CA ARG A 71 -8.31 -6.27 -10.92
C ARG A 71 -7.68 -4.88 -10.79
N GLU A 72 -6.47 -4.78 -10.26
CA GLU A 72 -5.73 -3.53 -10.16
C GLU A 72 -5.60 -2.85 -11.53
N LEU A 73 -5.13 -3.57 -12.56
CA LEU A 73 -5.01 -3.04 -13.91
C LEU A 73 -6.37 -2.64 -14.52
N GLN A 74 -7.46 -3.36 -14.23
CA GLN A 74 -8.81 -2.99 -14.67
C GLN A 74 -9.27 -1.68 -14.02
N VAL A 75 -9.08 -1.55 -12.72
CA VAL A 75 -9.42 -0.32 -11.98
C VAL A 75 -8.57 0.85 -12.47
N ALA A 76 -7.26 0.65 -12.65
CA ALA A 76 -6.36 1.69 -13.14
C ALA A 76 -6.73 2.16 -14.55
N ARG A 77 -7.12 1.26 -15.46
CA ARG A 77 -7.62 1.64 -16.80
C ARG A 77 -8.92 2.43 -16.71
N HIS A 78 -9.83 2.03 -15.83
CA HIS A 78 -11.06 2.77 -15.58
C HIS A 78 -10.76 4.19 -15.09
N LEU A 79 -9.89 4.34 -14.10
CA LEU A 79 -9.46 5.65 -13.57
C LEU A 79 -8.79 6.50 -14.64
N ALA A 80 -7.91 5.91 -15.46
CA ALA A 80 -7.26 6.60 -16.58
C ALA A 80 -8.28 7.11 -17.61
N SER A 81 -9.31 6.31 -17.94
CA SER A 81 -10.38 6.71 -18.88
C SER A 81 -11.23 7.86 -18.35
N ARG A 82 -11.25 8.06 -17.03
CA ARG A 82 -11.96 9.16 -16.36
C ARG A 82 -11.07 10.39 -16.10
N GLY A 83 -9.80 10.34 -16.53
CA GLY A 83 -8.84 11.42 -16.27
C GLY A 83 -8.49 11.59 -14.78
N ALA A 84 -8.64 10.53 -13.98
CA ALA A 84 -8.29 10.56 -12.57
C ALA A 84 -6.77 10.79 -12.40
N PRO A 85 -6.35 11.51 -11.34
CA PRO A 85 -4.96 11.77 -11.07
C PRO A 85 -4.26 10.54 -10.43
N THR A 86 -4.13 9.48 -11.21
CA THR A 86 -3.47 8.23 -10.81
C THR A 86 -2.41 7.84 -11.83
N VAL A 87 -1.45 7.01 -11.40
CA VAL A 87 -0.55 6.34 -12.35
C VAL A 87 -1.37 5.50 -13.32
N ARG A 88 -0.87 5.41 -14.56
CA ARG A 88 -1.58 4.69 -15.64
C ARG A 88 -0.86 3.39 -15.97
N PRO A 89 -1.59 2.31 -16.24
CA PRO A 89 -1.00 1.14 -16.84
C PRO A 89 -0.34 1.49 -18.17
N ALA A 90 0.77 0.82 -18.51
CA ALA A 90 1.40 0.99 -19.80
C ALA A 90 0.36 0.88 -20.93
N SER A 91 0.36 1.84 -21.85
CA SER A 91 -0.65 1.95 -22.91
C SER A 91 -0.11 1.56 -24.30
N THR A 92 1.20 1.70 -24.51
CA THR A 92 1.87 1.36 -25.77
C THR A 92 2.26 -0.10 -25.91
N ILE A 93 2.24 -0.83 -24.76
CA ILE A 93 2.56 -2.26 -24.66
C ILE A 93 1.56 -2.90 -23.69
N SER A 94 1.54 -4.24 -23.64
CA SER A 94 0.73 -4.92 -22.62
C SER A 94 1.22 -4.57 -21.20
N ALA A 95 0.31 -4.15 -20.35
CA ALA A 95 0.63 -3.86 -18.94
C ALA A 95 0.79 -5.12 -18.07
N GLY A 96 0.52 -6.31 -18.61
CA GLY A 96 0.57 -7.56 -17.87
C GLY A 96 -0.78 -7.99 -17.28
N PRO A 97 -0.79 -8.79 -16.18
CA PRO A 97 0.39 -9.21 -15.43
C PRO A 97 1.27 -10.21 -16.19
N TYR A 98 2.56 -10.17 -15.93
CA TYR A 98 3.56 -11.11 -16.39
C TYR A 98 4.03 -11.96 -15.21
N PHE A 99 4.39 -13.22 -15.49
CA PHE A 99 4.98 -14.11 -14.49
C PHE A 99 6.34 -14.57 -14.98
N GLU A 100 7.38 -14.29 -14.22
CA GLU A 100 8.77 -14.59 -14.56
C GLU A 100 9.59 -14.84 -13.30
N ASN A 101 10.36 -15.92 -13.28
CA ASN A 101 11.30 -16.28 -12.20
C ASN A 101 10.67 -16.23 -10.79
N GLY A 102 9.39 -16.67 -10.64
CA GLY A 102 8.66 -16.60 -9.38
C GLY A 102 8.24 -15.19 -8.97
N CYS A 103 8.32 -14.23 -9.89
CA CYS A 103 7.81 -12.87 -9.72
C CYS A 103 6.54 -12.66 -10.55
N ALA A 104 5.66 -11.80 -10.08
CA ALA A 104 4.54 -11.25 -10.81
C ALA A 104 4.81 -9.77 -11.08
N ILE A 105 4.67 -9.34 -12.34
CA ILE A 105 5.13 -8.01 -12.81
C ILE A 105 4.00 -7.33 -13.57
N THR A 106 3.77 -6.06 -13.23
CA THR A 106 2.90 -5.17 -14.00
C THR A 106 3.68 -3.96 -14.49
N LEU A 107 3.31 -3.46 -15.68
CA LEU A 107 3.99 -2.35 -16.34
C LEU A 107 3.12 -1.11 -16.34
N TRP A 108 3.74 0.02 -16.00
CA TRP A 108 3.09 1.31 -15.77
C TRP A 108 3.79 2.41 -16.53
N GLU A 109 3.09 3.47 -16.87
CA GLU A 109 3.73 4.69 -17.36
C GLU A 109 4.62 5.27 -16.26
N PHE A 110 5.88 5.55 -16.58
CA PHE A 110 6.82 6.15 -15.62
C PHE A 110 6.42 7.60 -15.35
N VAL A 111 6.23 7.93 -14.10
CA VAL A 111 5.92 9.27 -13.63
C VAL A 111 7.09 9.81 -12.83
N SER A 112 7.68 10.92 -13.27
CA SER A 112 8.67 11.66 -12.49
C SER A 112 7.98 12.60 -11.52
N GLY A 113 8.34 12.52 -10.25
CA GLY A 113 7.77 13.34 -9.19
C GLY A 113 8.58 13.22 -7.90
N ARG A 114 8.18 13.97 -6.89
CA ARG A 114 8.73 13.89 -5.53
C ARG A 114 7.63 13.51 -4.53
N PRO A 115 7.96 12.98 -3.37
CA PRO A 115 6.98 12.76 -2.30
C PRO A 115 6.43 14.10 -1.77
N PRO A 116 5.23 14.11 -1.16
CA PRO A 116 4.73 15.24 -0.37
C PRO A 116 5.64 15.51 0.85
N GLU A 117 6.01 16.78 1.06
CA GLU A 117 6.89 17.19 2.16
C GLU A 117 6.30 18.32 3.01
N THR A 118 5.34 19.05 2.47
CA THR A 118 4.74 20.22 3.12
C THR A 118 3.24 20.04 3.35
N ALA A 119 2.65 20.81 4.25
CA ALA A 119 1.21 20.86 4.44
C ALA A 119 0.47 21.21 3.12
N ALA A 120 1.03 22.10 2.31
CA ALA A 120 0.47 22.43 1.00
C ALA A 120 0.48 21.23 0.03
N ASP A 121 1.50 20.38 0.09
CA ASP A 121 1.57 19.14 -0.68
C ASP A 121 0.52 18.13 -0.19
N THR A 122 0.34 18.02 1.14
CA THR A 122 -0.71 17.20 1.75
C THR A 122 -2.09 17.62 1.28
N MET A 123 -2.38 18.92 1.23
CA MET A 123 -3.65 19.44 0.72
C MET A 123 -3.85 19.12 -0.76
N ARG A 124 -2.80 19.25 -1.60
CA ARG A 124 -2.86 18.85 -3.01
C ARG A 124 -3.13 17.37 -3.20
N ALA A 125 -2.52 16.53 -2.35
CA ALA A 125 -2.76 15.09 -2.34
C ALA A 125 -4.22 14.77 -1.97
N ALA A 126 -4.76 15.40 -0.92
CA ALA A 126 -6.15 15.24 -0.50
C ALA A 126 -7.14 15.65 -1.59
N GLN A 127 -6.94 16.79 -2.24
CA GLN A 127 -7.78 17.25 -3.36
C GLN A 127 -7.69 16.30 -4.57
N ALA A 128 -6.51 15.75 -4.84
CA ALA A 128 -6.35 14.72 -5.86
C ALA A 128 -7.10 13.43 -5.49
N LEU A 129 -7.08 13.02 -4.21
CA LEU A 129 -7.81 11.84 -3.72
C LEU A 129 -9.33 11.98 -3.90
N GLN A 130 -9.89 13.15 -3.65
CA GLN A 130 -11.32 13.41 -3.93
C GLN A 130 -11.69 13.16 -5.40
N ARG A 131 -10.81 13.56 -6.33
CA ARG A 131 -11.01 13.29 -7.77
C ARG A 131 -10.88 11.80 -8.08
N VAL A 132 -9.98 11.09 -7.39
CA VAL A 132 -9.89 9.63 -7.48
C VAL A 132 -11.17 8.97 -6.98
N HIS A 133 -11.70 9.38 -5.81
CA HIS A 133 -12.97 8.86 -5.28
C HIS A 133 -14.14 9.11 -6.24
N THR A 134 -14.21 10.30 -6.84
CA THR A 134 -15.24 10.60 -7.85
C THR A 134 -15.13 9.67 -9.05
N ALA A 135 -13.92 9.44 -9.54
CA ALA A 135 -13.68 8.57 -10.70
C ALA A 135 -13.92 7.09 -10.37
N LEU A 136 -13.70 6.65 -9.13
CA LEU A 136 -13.97 5.29 -8.67
C LEU A 136 -15.47 4.95 -8.63
N GLN A 137 -16.37 5.95 -8.68
CA GLN A 137 -17.81 5.73 -8.76
C GLN A 137 -18.20 4.99 -10.00
N GLY A 138 -18.20 3.93 -10.37
CA GLY A 138 -18.42 3.16 -11.59
C GLY A 138 -17.25 2.25 -11.93
N ALA A 139 -16.30 2.09 -11.00
CA ALA A 139 -15.22 1.12 -11.14
C ALA A 139 -15.76 -0.31 -11.33
N PRO A 140 -15.05 -1.16 -12.08
CA PRO A 140 -15.42 -2.56 -12.26
C PRO A 140 -15.64 -3.28 -10.92
N ARG A 141 -16.69 -4.07 -10.84
CA ARG A 141 -17.11 -4.80 -9.64
C ARG A 141 -17.03 -6.31 -9.86
N PRO A 142 -16.90 -7.15 -8.83
CA PRO A 142 -16.87 -6.79 -7.41
C PRO A 142 -15.51 -6.22 -6.95
N LEU A 143 -15.55 -5.27 -6.02
CA LEU A 143 -14.38 -4.84 -5.25
C LEU A 143 -14.36 -5.57 -3.90
N PRO A 144 -13.18 -5.89 -3.33
CA PRO A 144 -13.09 -6.47 -1.99
C PRO A 144 -13.64 -5.49 -0.94
N SER A 145 -14.01 -6.01 0.22
CA SER A 145 -14.31 -5.17 1.38
C SER A 145 -13.01 -4.61 1.97
N PHE A 146 -13.06 -3.39 2.52
CA PHE A 146 -11.96 -2.82 3.31
C PHE A 146 -11.60 -3.69 4.54
N THR A 147 -12.54 -4.52 5.01
CA THR A 147 -12.32 -5.43 6.15
C THR A 147 -11.32 -6.55 5.86
N VAL A 148 -10.98 -6.80 4.59
CA VAL A 148 -9.93 -7.77 4.21
C VAL A 148 -8.59 -7.42 4.88
N ALA A 149 -8.33 -6.14 5.14
CA ALA A 149 -7.17 -5.68 5.90
C ALA A 149 -7.15 -6.29 7.32
N PHE A 150 -8.31 -6.27 8.02
CA PHE A 150 -8.45 -6.81 9.37
C PHE A 150 -8.34 -8.33 9.39
N ASP A 151 -8.93 -9.00 8.40
CA ASP A 151 -8.88 -10.46 8.27
C ASP A 151 -7.44 -10.93 7.98
N SER A 152 -6.68 -10.15 7.22
CA SER A 152 -5.25 -10.37 7.00
C SER A 152 -4.46 -10.23 8.30
N CYS A 153 -4.71 -9.19 9.06
CA CYS A 153 -4.11 -8.93 10.37
C CYS A 153 -4.38 -10.09 11.33
N GLU A 154 -5.63 -10.51 11.47
CA GLU A 154 -6.03 -11.63 12.34
C GLU A 154 -5.35 -12.94 11.94
N ARG A 155 -5.27 -13.24 10.64
CA ARG A 155 -4.59 -14.43 10.13
C ARG A 155 -3.09 -14.43 10.48
N ILE A 156 -2.40 -13.30 10.35
CA ILE A 156 -0.99 -13.16 10.71
C ILE A 156 -0.81 -13.34 12.22
N LEU A 157 -1.65 -12.73 13.04
CA LEU A 157 -1.58 -12.84 14.50
C LEU A 157 -1.88 -14.26 14.99
N SER A 158 -2.79 -15.00 14.30
CA SER A 158 -3.10 -16.39 14.63
C SER A 158 -2.02 -17.37 14.20
N ASN A 159 -1.29 -17.05 13.11
CA ASN A 159 -0.19 -17.84 12.57
C ASN A 159 1.02 -16.93 12.32
N PRO A 160 1.65 -16.41 13.36
CA PRO A 160 2.75 -15.48 13.17
C PRO A 160 3.92 -16.14 12.45
N PRO A 161 4.63 -15.43 11.58
CA PRO A 161 5.95 -15.84 11.19
C PRO A 161 6.80 -16.03 12.45
N GLN A 162 7.73 -16.96 12.42
CA GLN A 162 8.68 -17.18 13.51
C GLN A 162 9.64 -15.98 13.55
N SER A 163 9.17 -14.85 14.09
CA SER A 163 9.96 -13.65 14.33
C SER A 163 10.29 -13.59 15.81
N GLU A 164 11.57 -13.57 16.14
CA GLU A 164 12.07 -13.39 17.51
C GLU A 164 11.71 -12.02 18.11
N LEU A 165 11.24 -11.09 17.27
CA LEU A 165 10.98 -9.73 17.68
C LEU A 165 9.57 -9.54 18.30
N LEU A 166 8.56 -10.30 17.90
CA LEU A 166 7.21 -10.23 18.46
C LEU A 166 7.00 -11.31 19.51
N ASP A 167 7.13 -10.95 20.77
CA ASP A 167 6.88 -11.88 21.87
C ASP A 167 5.37 -12.20 22.05
N SER A 168 5.09 -13.15 22.93
CA SER A 168 3.71 -13.61 23.18
C SER A 168 2.84 -12.53 23.81
N SER A 169 3.39 -11.64 24.65
CA SER A 169 2.65 -10.57 25.30
C SER A 169 2.25 -9.50 24.29
N ASP A 170 3.14 -9.15 23.36
CA ASP A 170 2.88 -8.21 22.29
C ASP A 170 1.84 -8.71 21.30
N ARG A 171 1.87 -10.01 21.01
CA ARG A 171 0.85 -10.66 20.19
C ARG A 171 -0.53 -10.60 20.84
N VAL A 172 -0.62 -10.97 22.13
CA VAL A 172 -1.88 -10.90 22.88
C VAL A 172 -2.40 -9.47 22.93
N PHE A 173 -1.52 -8.48 23.18
CA PHE A 173 -1.88 -7.07 23.13
C PHE A 173 -2.48 -6.68 21.78
N LEU A 174 -1.82 -7.00 20.66
CA LEU A 174 -2.32 -6.69 19.32
C LEU A 174 -3.63 -7.40 18.99
N GLN A 175 -3.80 -8.65 19.41
CA GLN A 175 -5.06 -9.39 19.25
C GLN A 175 -6.20 -8.75 20.04
N THR A 176 -5.95 -8.37 21.29
CA THR A 176 -6.95 -7.73 22.16
C THR A 176 -7.44 -6.42 21.54
N ILE A 177 -6.53 -5.50 21.24
CA ILE A 177 -6.93 -4.19 20.68
C ILE A 177 -7.58 -4.32 19.30
N ASN A 178 -7.12 -5.26 18.45
CA ASN A 178 -7.78 -5.52 17.17
C ASN A 178 -9.23 -5.96 17.36
N THR A 179 -9.49 -6.89 18.31
CA THR A 179 -10.82 -7.38 18.61
C THR A 179 -11.73 -6.27 19.13
N GLU A 180 -11.27 -5.51 20.11
CA GLU A 180 -12.04 -4.41 20.72
C GLU A 180 -12.40 -3.32 19.71
N LEU A 181 -11.46 -2.91 18.87
CA LEU A 181 -11.70 -1.90 17.84
C LEU A 181 -12.67 -2.41 16.76
N ARG A 182 -12.57 -3.68 16.36
CA ARG A 182 -13.52 -4.30 15.42
C ARG A 182 -14.93 -4.40 16.01
N GLU A 183 -15.06 -4.70 17.28
CA GLU A 183 -16.36 -4.68 17.97
C GLU A 183 -16.96 -3.26 18.00
N GLN A 184 -16.15 -2.23 18.26
CA GLN A 184 -16.62 -0.85 18.20
C GLN A 184 -17.09 -0.49 16.78
N LEU A 185 -16.34 -0.92 15.75
CA LEU A 185 -16.69 -0.68 14.36
C LEU A 185 -17.99 -1.40 13.96
N SER A 186 -18.22 -2.64 14.44
CA SER A 186 -19.40 -3.43 14.10
C SER A 186 -20.72 -2.82 14.57
N ARG A 187 -20.67 -1.88 15.54
CA ARG A 187 -21.82 -1.15 16.07
C ARG A 187 -22.14 0.13 15.28
N ARG A 188 -21.38 0.43 14.22
CA ARG A 188 -21.54 1.65 13.41
C ARG A 188 -22.26 1.33 12.11
N GLU A 189 -23.15 2.22 11.69
CA GLU A 189 -23.65 2.24 10.32
C GLU A 189 -22.59 2.88 9.42
N LEU A 190 -22.30 2.23 8.30
CA LEU A 190 -21.23 2.63 7.38
C LEU A 190 -21.82 2.94 6.01
N ASP A 191 -21.51 4.11 5.48
CA ASP A 191 -21.78 4.46 4.08
C ASP A 191 -20.66 3.92 3.19
N LEU A 192 -20.92 2.80 2.52
CA LEU A 192 -19.92 2.07 1.75
C LEU A 192 -19.84 2.57 0.31
N ARG A 193 -18.63 2.90 -0.13
CA ARG A 193 -18.31 3.36 -1.48
C ARG A 193 -16.96 2.81 -1.96
N PRO A 194 -16.66 2.87 -3.27
CA PRO A 194 -15.33 2.55 -3.76
C PRO A 194 -14.29 3.52 -3.22
N LEU A 195 -13.16 2.98 -2.76
CA LEU A 195 -12.06 3.69 -2.13
C LEU A 195 -10.72 3.29 -2.74
N HIS A 196 -9.69 4.12 -2.53
CA HIS A 196 -8.30 3.78 -2.83
C HIS A 196 -7.82 2.59 -1.97
N GLY A 197 -8.23 2.55 -0.70
CA GLY A 197 -7.96 1.46 0.23
C GLY A 197 -6.64 1.58 1.00
N ASP A 198 -5.63 2.27 0.41
CA ASP A 198 -4.33 2.53 1.02
C ASP A 198 -3.85 3.97 0.76
N ALA A 199 -4.69 4.96 1.12
CA ALA A 199 -4.51 6.37 0.76
C ALA A 199 -3.52 7.12 1.66
N HIS A 200 -2.32 6.58 1.91
CA HIS A 200 -1.28 7.28 2.65
C HIS A 200 -0.35 8.11 1.74
N LEU A 201 0.30 9.15 2.28
CA LEU A 201 1.14 10.06 1.49
C LEU A 201 2.34 9.39 0.80
N GLY A 202 2.79 8.22 1.27
CA GLY A 202 3.82 7.41 0.59
C GLY A 202 3.37 6.81 -0.75
N ASN A 203 2.06 6.90 -1.06
CA ASN A 203 1.46 6.48 -2.33
C ASN A 203 1.09 7.68 -3.23
N VAL A 204 1.75 8.84 -3.03
CA VAL A 204 1.56 10.07 -3.82
C VAL A 204 2.87 10.54 -4.41
N LEU A 205 2.84 10.95 -5.68
CA LEU A 205 3.89 11.72 -6.31
C LEU A 205 3.38 13.12 -6.63
N LEU A 206 4.11 14.13 -6.17
CA LEU A 206 3.92 15.52 -6.59
C LEU A 206 4.61 15.71 -7.92
N THR A 207 3.82 16.07 -8.92
CA THR A 207 4.28 16.35 -10.29
C THR A 207 3.98 17.81 -10.64
N ASN A 208 4.48 18.26 -11.78
CA ASN A 208 3.97 19.45 -12.41
C ASN A 208 2.99 18.99 -13.52
N PRO A 209 1.63 19.09 -13.35
CA PRO A 209 0.92 20.16 -12.64
C PRO A 209 0.21 19.77 -11.33
N GLY A 210 0.39 18.60 -10.71
CA GLY A 210 -0.40 18.24 -9.54
C GLY A 210 0.08 17.01 -8.79
N ALA A 211 -0.78 16.44 -7.94
CA ALA A 211 -0.52 15.21 -7.23
C ALA A 211 -1.09 14.01 -8.02
N VAL A 212 -0.35 12.90 -8.05
CA VAL A 212 -0.73 11.64 -8.71
C VAL A 212 -0.68 10.52 -7.68
N TRP A 213 -1.78 9.80 -7.53
CA TRP A 213 -1.91 8.63 -6.66
C TRP A 213 -1.43 7.36 -7.36
N MET A 214 -0.81 6.47 -6.60
CA MET A 214 -0.29 5.18 -7.07
C MET A 214 -0.68 4.07 -6.08
N ASP A 215 -0.38 2.83 -6.43
CA ASP A 215 -0.61 1.65 -5.60
C ASP A 215 -2.10 1.36 -5.41
N LEU A 216 -2.75 0.90 -6.50
CA LEU A 216 -4.20 0.70 -6.58
C LEU A 216 -4.62 -0.75 -6.27
N ASP A 217 -3.73 -1.57 -5.72
CA ASP A 217 -3.99 -3.00 -5.49
C ASP A 217 -4.91 -3.27 -4.29
N ASP A 218 -5.07 -2.29 -3.40
CA ASP A 218 -5.97 -2.33 -2.24
C ASP A 218 -7.30 -1.59 -2.47
N VAL A 219 -7.58 -1.21 -3.72
CA VAL A 219 -8.89 -0.62 -4.06
C VAL A 219 -10.02 -1.53 -3.58
N CYS A 220 -10.91 -0.98 -2.77
CA CYS A 220 -11.92 -1.71 -2.03
C CYS A 220 -13.25 -0.97 -1.93
N THR A 221 -14.23 -1.60 -1.31
CA THR A 221 -15.47 -0.96 -0.88
C THR A 221 -15.42 -0.75 0.64
N GLY A 222 -15.61 0.49 1.10
CA GLY A 222 -15.54 0.86 2.51
C GLY A 222 -16.13 2.25 2.77
N PRO A 223 -16.13 2.71 4.04
CA PRO A 223 -16.50 4.07 4.38
C PRO A 223 -15.40 5.06 3.97
N LEU A 224 -15.77 6.29 3.59
CA LEU A 224 -14.80 7.32 3.17
C LEU A 224 -13.70 7.54 4.22
N GLU A 225 -14.07 7.42 5.47
CA GLU A 225 -13.21 7.58 6.63
C GLU A 225 -12.03 6.60 6.66
N TRP A 226 -12.13 5.46 5.95
CA TRP A 226 -11.01 4.50 5.81
C TRP A 226 -9.82 5.11 5.08
N ASP A 227 -10.04 5.78 3.94
CA ASP A 227 -8.99 6.48 3.21
C ASP A 227 -8.53 7.75 3.95
N VAL A 228 -9.48 8.51 4.51
CA VAL A 228 -9.17 9.74 5.27
C VAL A 228 -8.33 9.44 6.51
N ALA A 229 -8.52 8.28 7.14
CA ALA A 229 -7.73 7.83 8.28
C ALA A 229 -6.24 7.60 7.97
N CYS A 230 -5.88 7.48 6.69
CA CYS A 230 -4.49 7.36 6.25
C CYS A 230 -3.79 8.71 6.09
N LEU A 231 -4.55 9.80 6.07
CA LEU A 231 -4.04 11.15 5.86
C LEU A 231 -3.74 11.86 7.19
N PRO A 232 -2.78 12.80 7.20
CA PRO A 232 -2.59 13.71 8.33
C PRO A 232 -3.86 14.51 8.64
N GLY A 233 -4.04 14.86 9.92
CA GLY A 233 -5.25 15.51 10.41
C GLY A 233 -5.61 16.84 9.75
N GLU A 234 -4.62 17.59 9.27
CA GLU A 234 -4.82 18.83 8.51
C GLU A 234 -5.56 18.60 7.17
N ALA A 235 -5.39 17.43 6.57
CA ALA A 235 -6.06 17.09 5.31
C ALA A 235 -7.55 16.72 5.49
N TRP A 236 -8.00 16.44 6.71
CA TRP A 236 -9.39 16.04 6.95
C TRP A 236 -10.40 17.14 6.61
N ALA A 237 -9.97 18.41 6.63
CA ALA A 237 -10.82 19.53 6.24
C ALA A 237 -11.24 19.49 4.76
N GLU A 238 -10.48 18.82 3.90
CA GLU A 238 -10.81 18.62 2.49
C GLU A 238 -11.98 17.64 2.28
N PHE A 239 -12.38 16.88 3.30
CA PHE A 239 -13.45 15.88 3.21
C PHE A 239 -14.64 16.28 4.08
N PRO A 240 -15.55 17.16 3.57
CA PRO A 240 -16.73 17.58 4.31
C PRO A 240 -17.65 16.38 4.56
N GLY A 241 -18.28 16.36 5.75
CA GLY A 241 -19.25 15.34 6.12
C GLY A 241 -18.67 14.04 6.68
N ILE A 242 -17.36 13.95 6.88
CA ILE A 242 -16.75 12.80 7.58
C ILE A 242 -17.10 12.81 9.07
N TYR A 243 -17.27 11.63 9.63
CA TYR A 243 -17.42 11.44 11.06
C TYR A 243 -16.05 11.30 11.72
N ARG A 244 -15.56 12.38 12.37
CA ARG A 244 -14.20 12.41 12.97
C ARG A 244 -13.94 11.26 13.93
N GLU A 245 -14.93 10.85 14.73
CA GLU A 245 -14.80 9.70 15.62
C GLU A 245 -14.59 8.39 14.84
N LEU A 246 -15.26 8.22 13.70
CA LEU A 246 -15.06 7.07 12.83
C LEU A 246 -13.66 7.10 12.19
N VAL A 247 -13.18 8.27 11.74
CA VAL A 247 -11.81 8.43 11.25
C VAL A 247 -10.79 8.03 12.33
N GLN A 248 -10.99 8.43 13.58
CA GLN A 248 -10.10 8.08 14.69
C GLN A 248 -10.10 6.59 15.00
N LEU A 249 -11.28 5.94 14.97
CA LEU A 249 -11.43 4.49 15.14
C LEU A 249 -10.72 3.74 14.01
N LEU A 250 -10.97 4.12 12.77
CA LEU A 250 -10.36 3.49 11.60
C LEU A 250 -8.84 3.74 11.52
N ASN A 251 -8.36 4.90 11.95
CA ASN A 251 -6.93 5.17 12.10
C ASN A 251 -6.29 4.24 13.15
N ALA A 252 -6.97 3.99 14.28
CA ALA A 252 -6.48 3.05 15.27
C ALA A 252 -6.39 1.62 14.71
N LEU A 253 -7.45 1.14 14.05
CA LEU A 253 -7.47 -0.17 13.38
C LEU A 253 -6.36 -0.29 12.33
N ARG A 254 -6.20 0.75 11.50
CA ARG A 254 -5.17 0.75 10.49
C ARG A 254 -3.77 0.67 11.08
N ARG A 255 -3.50 1.40 12.17
CA ARG A 255 -2.22 1.32 12.88
C ARG A 255 -1.92 -0.09 13.38
N VAL A 256 -2.93 -0.80 13.90
CA VAL A 256 -2.78 -2.21 14.26
C VAL A 256 -2.39 -3.05 13.05
N CYS A 257 -3.11 -2.90 11.93
CA CYS A 257 -2.81 -3.63 10.70
C CYS A 257 -1.39 -3.35 10.19
N VAL A 258 -0.99 -2.08 10.10
CA VAL A 258 0.36 -1.67 9.66
C VAL A 258 1.42 -2.25 10.57
N THR A 259 1.22 -2.21 11.90
CA THR A 259 2.14 -2.83 12.86
C THR A 259 2.31 -4.32 12.56
N VAL A 260 1.20 -5.04 12.40
CA VAL A 260 1.23 -6.49 12.14
C VAL A 260 1.88 -6.81 10.80
N TRP A 261 1.63 -6.03 9.75
CA TRP A 261 2.26 -6.21 8.44
C TRP A 261 3.76 -5.92 8.47
N CYS A 262 4.20 -4.86 9.16
CA CYS A 262 5.62 -4.59 9.34
C CYS A 262 6.32 -5.73 10.10
N TRP A 263 5.65 -6.34 11.07
CA TRP A 263 6.16 -7.53 11.76
C TRP A 263 6.26 -8.73 10.85
N ALA A 264 5.25 -9.00 10.03
CA ALA A 264 5.24 -10.10 9.06
C ALA A 264 6.37 -9.98 8.02
N ASP A 265 6.76 -8.76 7.68
CA ASP A 265 7.80 -8.44 6.71
C ASP A 265 9.13 -8.01 7.37
N SER A 266 9.30 -8.18 8.69
CA SER A 266 10.44 -7.65 9.45
C SER A 266 11.80 -8.24 9.05
N ASP A 267 11.81 -9.38 8.37
CA ASP A 267 13.02 -10.01 7.86
C ASP A 267 13.48 -9.46 6.50
N ARG A 268 12.65 -8.61 5.84
CA ARG A 268 12.98 -8.06 4.52
C ARG A 268 14.03 -6.96 4.54
N SER A 269 13.99 -6.10 5.56
CA SER A 269 14.98 -5.01 5.71
C SER A 269 15.07 -4.52 7.16
N SER A 270 16.18 -3.84 7.49
CA SER A 270 16.35 -3.17 8.79
C SER A 270 15.31 -2.05 8.99
N GLU A 271 14.98 -1.33 7.93
CA GLU A 271 13.99 -0.26 7.96
C GLU A 271 12.59 -0.79 8.31
N THR A 272 12.18 -1.93 7.74
CA THR A 272 10.90 -2.57 8.07
C THR A 272 10.86 -3.05 9.51
N ARG A 273 11.98 -3.58 10.00
CA ARG A 273 12.13 -4.02 11.40
C ARG A 273 12.05 -2.85 12.38
N GLU A 274 12.74 -1.77 12.10
CA GLU A 274 12.71 -0.54 12.91
C GLU A 274 11.29 0.05 12.92
N ALA A 275 10.63 0.09 11.78
CA ALA A 275 9.24 0.52 11.66
C ALA A 275 8.29 -0.36 12.48
N ALA A 276 8.47 -1.69 12.48
CA ALA A 276 7.66 -2.61 13.27
C ALA A 276 7.77 -2.32 14.77
N ILE A 277 8.98 -2.10 15.26
CA ILE A 277 9.26 -1.76 16.66
C ILE A 277 8.63 -0.41 17.03
N ASP A 278 8.85 0.61 16.21
CA ASP A 278 8.34 1.96 16.45
C ASP A 278 6.80 1.99 16.46
N HIS A 279 6.15 1.37 15.49
CA HIS A 279 4.68 1.28 15.44
C HIS A 279 4.09 0.57 16.66
N LEU A 280 4.71 -0.53 17.10
CA LEU A 280 4.27 -1.25 18.29
C LEU A 280 4.38 -0.37 19.54
N GLN A 281 5.51 0.32 19.70
CA GLN A 281 5.73 1.21 20.84
C GLN A 281 4.72 2.37 20.86
N GLN A 282 4.42 2.96 19.70
CA GLN A 282 3.42 4.01 19.58
C GLN A 282 2.02 3.52 19.96
N LEU A 283 1.65 2.27 19.55
CA LEU A 283 0.38 1.67 19.95
C LEU A 283 0.32 1.46 21.46
N LYS A 284 1.34 0.87 22.07
CA LYS A 284 1.40 0.65 23.53
C LYS A 284 1.23 1.98 24.29
N THR A 285 1.95 3.03 23.89
CA THR A 285 1.83 4.35 24.51
C THR A 285 0.42 4.93 24.39
N ARG A 286 -0.21 4.81 23.22
CA ARG A 286 -1.57 5.32 22.97
C ARG A 286 -2.61 4.62 23.84
N PHE A 287 -2.55 3.31 23.96
CA PHE A 287 -3.55 2.54 24.70
C PHE A 287 -3.32 2.59 26.21
N ALA A 288 -2.07 2.66 26.70
CA ALA A 288 -1.79 2.88 28.12
C ALA A 288 -2.35 4.21 28.64
N SER A 289 -2.38 5.23 27.80
CA SER A 289 -2.93 6.55 28.16
C SER A 289 -4.48 6.53 28.27
N GLN A 290 -5.16 5.57 27.66
CA GLN A 290 -6.62 5.44 27.70
C GLN A 290 -7.12 4.68 28.93
N GLU A 291 -6.31 3.79 29.52
CA GLU A 291 -6.64 3.07 30.76
C GLU A 291 -6.50 3.94 32.03
N SER A 292 -5.87 5.11 31.90
CA SER A 292 -5.60 6.03 33.01
C SER A 292 -6.62 7.18 33.13
N THR A 293 -7.67 7.19 32.28
CA THR A 293 -8.72 8.21 32.24
C THR A 293 -10.09 7.63 32.53
#